data_1a8c071dbe638a52dd0fbe9708616083
#
_entry.id   1a8c071dbe638a52dd0fbe9708616083
#
_cell.length_a   1.000
_cell.length_b   1.000
_cell.length_c   1.000
_cell.angle_alpha   90.00
_cell.angle_beta   90.00
_cell.angle_gamma   90.00
#
_symmetry.space_group_name_H-M   'P 1'
#
loop_
_entity.id
_entity.type
_entity.pdbx_description
1 polymer ?
#
loop_
_entity_poly.entity_id
_entity_poly.type
_entity_poly.pdbx_seq_one_letter_code
_entity_poly.pdbx_strand_id
1 'polypeptide(L)'
;MYKIAVYPGSFDPVTEGHLDILKRTSKMFSKVIMAVVVNQSKDSLFTIEERLDILRKSINLDNVEFDSFDGLLVDYVRQKKGDVIIRGLRATTDFEYEFQMAHTNKKLAGDIETMFIAA
;
A
#
# COMPACT_ATOMS: atom_id res chain seq x y z
N MET A 1 -8.39 -16.60 7.64
CA MET A 1 -7.02 -16.16 7.35
C MET A 1 -6.99 -15.21 6.17
N TYR A 2 -6.32 -14.09 6.32
CA TYR A 2 -6.18 -13.12 5.24
C TYR A 2 -5.15 -13.62 4.23
N LYS A 3 -5.47 -13.53 2.94
CA LYS A 3 -4.62 -14.07 1.87
C LYS A 3 -3.91 -13.00 1.07
N ILE A 4 -4.60 -11.90 0.79
CA ILE A 4 -4.09 -10.83 -0.09
C ILE A 4 -4.11 -9.50 0.65
N ALA A 5 -2.94 -8.89 0.74
CA ALA A 5 -2.80 -7.55 1.30
C ALA A 5 -2.47 -6.56 0.19
N VAL A 6 -3.00 -5.35 0.31
CA VAL A 6 -2.66 -4.23 -0.57
C VAL A 6 -1.92 -3.18 0.25
N TYR A 7 -0.73 -2.84 -0.21
CA TYR A 7 0.09 -1.80 0.41
C TYR A 7 0.12 -0.59 -0.53
N PRO A 8 -0.77 0.39 -0.31
CA PRO A 8 -0.85 1.56 -1.18
C PRO A 8 0.09 2.67 -0.71
N GLY A 9 0.54 3.47 -1.64
CA GLY A 9 1.31 4.65 -1.34
C GLY A 9 1.76 5.37 -2.60
N SER A 10 2.36 6.54 -2.44
CA SER A 10 2.93 7.28 -3.56
C SER A 10 4.28 6.69 -3.99
N PHE A 11 5.07 6.20 -3.03
CA PHE A 11 6.39 5.60 -3.28
C PHE A 11 7.22 6.44 -4.26
N ASP A 12 7.48 7.69 -3.89
CA ASP A 12 8.06 8.70 -4.78
C ASP A 12 9.35 9.31 -4.21
N PRO A 13 10.45 8.56 -4.11
CA PRO A 13 10.59 7.13 -4.35
C PRO A 13 10.28 6.25 -3.13
N VAL A 14 10.35 4.95 -3.31
CA VAL A 14 10.32 3.99 -2.20
C VAL A 14 11.51 4.24 -1.26
N THR A 15 11.28 4.06 0.03
CA THR A 15 12.31 4.24 1.07
C THR A 15 12.61 2.92 1.78
N GLU A 16 13.68 2.93 2.59
CA GLU A 16 14.00 1.77 3.43
C GLU A 16 12.88 1.42 4.40
N GLY A 17 12.16 2.43 4.91
CA GLY A 17 11.00 2.20 5.76
C GLY A 17 9.88 1.45 5.03
N HIS A 18 9.61 1.81 3.79
CA HIS A 18 8.65 1.09 2.96
C HIS A 18 9.08 -0.35 2.71
N LEU A 19 10.36 -0.56 2.44
CA LEU A 19 10.91 -1.90 2.18
C LEU A 19 10.84 -2.77 3.42
N ASP A 20 11.11 -2.22 4.60
CA ASP A 20 10.99 -2.93 5.86
C ASP A 20 9.56 -3.42 6.09
N ILE A 21 8.60 -2.54 5.95
CA ILE A 21 7.18 -2.89 6.11
C ILE A 21 6.78 -3.96 5.10
N LEU A 22 7.21 -3.81 3.84
CA LEU A 22 6.89 -4.78 2.81
C LEU A 22 7.45 -6.17 3.12
N LYS A 23 8.71 -6.25 3.55
CA LYS A 23 9.34 -7.52 3.91
C LYS A 23 8.59 -8.22 5.04
N ARG A 24 8.21 -7.47 6.06
CA ARG A 24 7.46 -8.00 7.20
C ARG A 24 6.08 -8.45 6.78
N THR A 25 5.40 -7.67 5.97
CA THR A 25 4.07 -7.98 5.45
C THR A 25 4.08 -9.20 4.53
N SER A 26 5.10 -9.33 3.70
CA SER A 26 5.19 -10.45 2.75
C SER A 26 5.24 -11.82 3.43
N LYS A 27 5.67 -11.86 4.69
CA LYS A 27 5.71 -13.10 5.47
C LYS A 27 4.37 -13.47 6.08
N MET A 28 3.42 -12.53 6.12
CA MET A 28 2.12 -12.71 6.77
C MET A 28 1.00 -13.07 5.80
N PHE A 29 1.20 -12.84 4.51
CA PHE A 29 0.15 -13.00 3.50
C PHE A 29 0.64 -13.86 2.36
N SER A 30 -0.30 -14.52 1.67
CA SER A 30 0.01 -15.29 0.48
C SER A 30 0.50 -14.40 -0.66
N LYS A 31 -0.06 -13.19 -0.74
CA LYS A 31 0.32 -12.21 -1.76
C LYS A 31 0.20 -10.80 -1.20
N VAL A 32 1.15 -9.94 -1.57
CA VAL A 32 1.09 -8.51 -1.29
C VAL A 32 1.14 -7.77 -2.62
N ILE A 33 0.21 -6.84 -2.80
CA ILE A 33 0.20 -5.95 -3.95
C ILE A 33 0.67 -4.58 -3.47
N MET A 34 1.83 -4.16 -3.94
CA MET A 34 2.35 -2.83 -3.67
C MET A 34 1.82 -1.91 -4.77
N ALA A 35 0.89 -1.04 -4.39
CA ALA A 35 0.08 -0.28 -5.33
C ALA A 35 0.42 1.20 -5.29
N VAL A 36 0.99 1.72 -6.38
CA VAL A 36 1.30 3.13 -6.50
C VAL A 36 0.02 3.89 -6.80
N VAL A 37 -0.31 4.86 -5.95
CA VAL A 37 -1.47 5.73 -6.15
C VAL A 37 -1.15 6.70 -7.29
N VAL A 38 -1.98 6.72 -8.31
CA VAL A 38 -1.87 7.70 -9.39
C VAL A 38 -2.38 9.03 -8.83
N ASN A 39 -1.44 9.89 -8.50
CA ASN A 39 -1.72 11.19 -7.93
C ASN A 39 -1.35 12.24 -8.97
N GLN A 40 -2.28 13.14 -9.27
CA GLN A 40 -2.06 14.21 -10.23
C GLN A 40 -1.28 15.39 -9.65
N SER A 41 -0.60 15.18 -8.53
CA SER A 41 0.27 16.19 -7.94
C SER A 41 1.39 16.56 -8.91
N LYS A 42 1.55 17.87 -9.13
CA LYS A 42 2.63 18.40 -9.97
C LYS A 42 4.00 18.31 -9.28
N ASP A 43 4.03 17.92 -8.00
CA ASP A 43 5.23 17.88 -7.18
C ASP A 43 5.88 16.50 -7.13
N SER A 44 5.44 15.58 -7.97
CA SER A 44 6.01 14.24 -8.04
C SER A 44 7.46 14.28 -8.53
N LEU A 45 8.35 13.56 -7.85
CA LEU A 45 9.76 13.45 -8.25
C LEU A 45 9.93 12.53 -9.46
N PHE A 46 9.13 11.47 -9.51
CA PHE A 46 9.21 10.45 -10.57
C PHE A 46 7.84 10.20 -11.16
N THR A 47 7.82 9.79 -12.42
CA THR A 47 6.59 9.34 -13.07
C THR A 47 6.13 8.02 -12.47
N ILE A 48 4.89 7.64 -12.73
CA ILE A 48 4.35 6.35 -12.28
C ILE A 48 5.20 5.19 -12.84
N GLU A 49 5.56 5.25 -14.11
CA GLU A 49 6.39 4.21 -14.73
C GLU A 49 7.77 4.12 -14.10
N GLU A 50 8.39 5.26 -13.79
CA GLU A 50 9.68 5.29 -13.11
C GLU A 50 9.58 4.71 -11.70
N ARG A 51 8.51 5.04 -10.97
CA ARG A 51 8.30 4.49 -9.61
C ARG A 51 8.10 2.98 -9.64
N LEU A 52 7.30 2.48 -10.56
CA LEU A 52 7.10 1.02 -10.72
C LEU A 52 8.40 0.33 -11.09
N ASP A 53 9.20 0.93 -11.96
CA ASP A 53 10.50 0.38 -12.36
C ASP A 53 11.46 0.29 -11.17
N ILE A 54 11.52 1.36 -10.36
CA ILE A 54 12.35 1.37 -9.14
C ILE A 54 11.91 0.27 -8.18
N LEU A 55 10.60 0.09 -7.99
CA LEU A 55 10.07 -0.96 -7.13
C LEU A 55 10.49 -2.34 -7.62
N ARG A 56 10.34 -2.61 -8.90
CA ARG A 56 10.71 -3.90 -9.50
C ARG A 56 12.19 -4.21 -9.33
N LYS A 57 13.04 -3.20 -9.44
CA LYS A 57 14.49 -3.34 -9.29
C LYS A 57 14.94 -3.44 -7.84
N SER A 58 14.18 -2.85 -6.92
CA SER A 58 14.54 -2.80 -5.50
C SER A 58 14.07 -4.00 -4.70
N ILE A 59 13.07 -4.72 -5.20
CA ILE A 59 12.36 -5.74 -4.45
C ILE A 59 12.39 -7.06 -5.20
N ASN A 60 12.91 -8.09 -4.52
CA ASN A 60 12.98 -9.45 -5.03
C ASN A 60 12.29 -10.39 -4.05
N LEU A 61 10.96 -10.34 -4.05
CA LEU A 61 10.11 -11.18 -3.21
C LEU A 61 9.07 -11.85 -4.10
N ASP A 62 8.99 -13.17 -4.02
CA ASP A 62 8.19 -13.99 -4.94
C ASP A 62 6.69 -13.72 -4.87
N ASN A 63 6.20 -13.33 -3.70
CA ASN A 63 4.77 -13.13 -3.48
C ASN A 63 4.35 -11.66 -3.52
N VAL A 64 5.20 -10.78 -4.05
CA VAL A 64 4.90 -9.35 -4.16
C VAL A 64 4.66 -8.99 -5.62
N GLU A 65 3.54 -8.33 -5.87
CA GLU A 65 3.22 -7.75 -7.17
C GLU A 65 3.25 -6.24 -7.09
N PHE A 66 3.53 -5.59 -8.22
CA PHE A 66 3.56 -4.13 -8.33
C PHE A 66 2.48 -3.68 -9.30
N ASP A 67 1.75 -2.64 -8.92
CA ASP A 67 0.67 -2.11 -9.73
C ASP A 67 0.49 -0.63 -9.44
N SER A 68 -0.30 0.03 -10.25
CA SER A 68 -0.75 1.41 -10.00
C SER A 68 -2.25 1.46 -10.14
N PHE A 69 -2.89 2.40 -9.46
CA PHE A 69 -4.32 2.56 -9.57
C PHE A 69 -4.71 4.02 -9.44
N ASP A 70 -5.84 4.34 -10.03
CA ASP A 70 -6.50 5.63 -9.93
C ASP A 70 -7.87 5.42 -9.30
N GLY A 71 -8.39 6.43 -8.63
CA GLY A 71 -9.70 6.37 -8.00
C GLY A 71 -9.66 5.92 -6.55
N LEU A 72 -10.78 5.40 -6.07
CA LEU A 72 -10.98 5.07 -4.67
C LEU A 72 -10.24 3.78 -4.29
N LEU A 73 -9.48 3.85 -3.21
CA LEU A 73 -8.65 2.72 -2.76
C LEU A 73 -9.47 1.45 -2.51
N VAL A 74 -10.61 1.55 -1.83
CA VAL A 74 -11.41 0.35 -1.51
C VAL A 74 -11.97 -0.32 -2.75
N ASP A 75 -12.27 0.43 -3.81
CA ASP A 75 -12.71 -0.13 -5.08
C ASP A 75 -11.59 -0.93 -5.74
N TYR A 76 -10.39 -0.38 -5.71
CA TYR A 76 -9.20 -1.07 -6.22
C TYR A 76 -8.94 -2.36 -5.44
N VAL A 77 -8.99 -2.29 -4.10
CA VAL A 77 -8.76 -3.44 -3.23
C VAL A 77 -9.77 -4.55 -3.53
N ARG A 78 -11.04 -4.21 -3.71
CA ARG A 78 -12.08 -5.19 -4.08
C ARG A 78 -11.83 -5.79 -5.45
N GLN A 79 -11.44 -4.98 -6.40
CA GLN A 79 -11.11 -5.45 -7.76
C GLN A 79 -10.00 -6.49 -7.73
N LYS A 80 -9.03 -6.31 -6.83
CA LYS A 80 -7.90 -7.22 -6.67
C LYS A 80 -8.18 -8.36 -5.70
N LYS A 81 -9.37 -8.43 -5.14
CA LYS A 81 -9.76 -9.42 -4.13
C LYS A 81 -8.90 -9.35 -2.88
N GLY A 82 -8.49 -8.14 -2.52
CA GLY A 82 -7.69 -7.89 -1.32
C GLY A 82 -8.52 -8.01 -0.05
N ASP A 83 -7.90 -8.50 1.00
CA ASP A 83 -8.53 -8.69 2.31
C ASP A 83 -8.15 -7.58 3.27
N VAL A 84 -6.95 -7.04 3.13
CA VAL A 84 -6.36 -6.11 4.11
C VAL A 84 -5.63 -4.99 3.37
N ILE A 85 -5.77 -3.78 3.90
CA ILE A 85 -4.98 -2.62 3.50
C ILE A 85 -3.86 -2.45 4.53
N ILE A 86 -2.61 -2.37 4.06
CA ILE A 86 -1.45 -2.17 4.92
C ILE A 86 -1.11 -0.69 4.96
N ARG A 87 -0.91 -0.16 6.17
CA ARG A 87 -0.43 1.20 6.38
C ARG A 87 0.72 1.18 7.38
N GLY A 88 1.78 1.92 7.10
CA GLY A 88 2.91 2.05 8.01
C GLY A 88 2.69 3.22 8.98
N LEU A 89 3.07 3.03 10.24
CA LEU A 89 3.05 4.09 11.24
C LEU A 89 4.47 4.36 11.74
N ARG A 90 4.84 5.61 11.79
CA ARG A 90 6.11 6.10 12.35
C ARG A 90 5.82 7.21 13.34
N ALA A 91 6.84 7.65 14.10
CA ALA A 91 6.69 8.74 15.06
C ALA A 91 6.17 10.04 14.42
N THR A 92 6.48 10.25 13.12
CA THR A 92 6.07 11.44 12.37
C THR A 92 4.73 11.27 11.64
N THR A 93 4.09 10.10 11.74
CA THR A 93 2.82 9.84 11.08
C THR A 93 1.69 10.64 11.74
N ASP A 94 0.78 11.17 10.94
CA ASP A 94 -0.47 11.74 11.42
C ASP A 94 -1.43 10.61 11.77
N PHE A 95 -1.42 10.19 13.03
CA PHE A 95 -2.24 9.07 13.52
C PHE A 95 -3.73 9.35 13.37
N GLU A 96 -4.16 10.56 13.65
CA GLU A 96 -5.57 10.93 13.56
C GLU A 96 -6.09 10.78 12.12
N TYR A 97 -5.32 11.29 11.17
CA TYR A 97 -5.66 11.15 9.75
C TYR A 97 -5.74 9.68 9.34
N GLU A 98 -4.75 8.86 9.74
CA GLU A 98 -4.72 7.43 9.41
C GLU A 98 -5.92 6.69 9.99
N PHE A 99 -6.29 6.98 11.23
CA PHE A 99 -7.46 6.35 11.87
C PHE A 99 -8.76 6.78 11.20
N GLN A 100 -8.89 8.04 10.84
CA GLN A 100 -10.07 8.51 10.12
C GLN A 100 -10.21 7.82 8.77
N MET A 101 -9.11 7.66 8.04
CA MET A 101 -9.12 6.95 6.75
C MET A 101 -9.49 5.48 6.93
N ALA A 102 -8.97 4.82 7.96
CA ALA A 102 -9.31 3.43 8.25
C ALA A 102 -10.81 3.29 8.55
N HIS A 103 -11.37 4.18 9.35
CA HIS A 103 -12.80 4.17 9.64
C HIS A 103 -13.66 4.44 8.39
N THR A 104 -13.25 5.37 7.55
CA THR A 104 -13.95 5.66 6.30
C THR A 104 -13.95 4.45 5.38
N ASN A 105 -12.78 3.83 5.21
CA ASN A 105 -12.64 2.63 4.38
C ASN A 105 -13.49 1.48 4.92
N LYS A 106 -13.55 1.31 6.24
CA LYS A 106 -14.37 0.28 6.87
C LYS A 106 -15.85 0.49 6.64
N LYS A 107 -16.31 1.74 6.65
CA LYS A 107 -17.71 2.08 6.34
C LYS A 107 -18.04 1.81 4.87
N LEU A 108 -17.11 2.10 3.97
CA LEU A 108 -17.29 1.90 2.53
C LEU A 108 -17.21 0.43 2.13
N ALA A 109 -16.38 -0.34 2.83
CA ALA A 109 -16.10 -1.73 2.50
C ALA A 109 -15.87 -2.53 3.80
N GLY A 110 -16.95 -2.95 4.44
CA GLY A 110 -16.91 -3.60 5.76
C GLY A 110 -16.15 -4.91 5.81
N ASP A 111 -15.91 -5.53 4.67
CA ASP A 111 -15.15 -6.77 4.52
C ASP A 111 -13.63 -6.56 4.36
N ILE A 112 -13.18 -5.30 4.26
CA ILE A 112 -11.77 -4.96 4.08
C ILE A 112 -11.26 -4.34 5.38
N GLU A 113 -10.23 -4.95 5.96
CA GLU A 113 -9.59 -4.45 7.17
C GLU A 113 -8.40 -3.55 6.85
N THR A 114 -8.06 -2.65 7.75
CA THR A 114 -6.81 -1.90 7.69
C THR A 114 -5.90 -2.39 8.82
N MET A 115 -4.67 -2.74 8.47
CA MET A 115 -3.66 -3.17 9.41
C MET A 115 -2.54 -2.16 9.45
N PHE A 116 -2.22 -1.67 10.64
CA PHE A 116 -1.12 -0.73 10.85
C PHE A 116 0.13 -1.48 11.30
N ILE A 117 1.25 -1.19 10.65
CA ILE A 117 2.54 -1.78 10.96
C ILE A 117 3.46 -0.67 11.48
N ALA A 118 3.99 -0.86 12.67
CA ALA A 118 4.94 0.11 13.24
C ALA A 118 6.28 -0.01 12.50
N ALA A 119 6.70 1.09 11.94
CA ALA A 119 7.96 1.16 11.22
C ALA A 119 9.14 1.40 12.17
#